data_020e556ea2663555f0929724c7896665
#
_entry.id   020e556ea2663555f0929724c7896665
#
_cell.length_a   1.000
_cell.length_b   1.000
_cell.length_c   1.000
_cell.angle_alpha   90.00
_cell.angle_beta   90.00
_cell.angle_gamma   90.00
#
_symmetry.space_group_name_H-M   'P 1'
#
loop_
_entity.id
_entity.type
_entity.pdbx_description
1 polymer ?
#
loop_
_entity_poly.entity_id
_entity_poly.type
_entity_poly.pdbx_seq_one_letter_code
_entity_poly.pdbx_strand_id
1 'polypeptide(L)'
;MGLTFLDPERYERFRVRGGGRLIIAMNLGRIAGKAVKVEGGYRISGRWPFASGSPFATWLGGLSTISDSGGSPVLDANGHAQLRLAIWPADQARIIDTWDGLGLRGTGSGDFEISDIFVPEDQVLPGFDAKPTYDRALFRIKEMPEVGHGAHALGVASAALQSFVDAVNTRPIRGSTRHMAMGHMQAHQIAFARADVLVRAARTLLHETVRAAYEDATANPELDMELRVRLREANIFTVRTAREAVGLIFDMAGSSAVYRGRAIEQAFRDINTAANHTNYIEPAYSAIGSYFLTRDSKGGPEIAGRPFL
;
A
#
# COMPACT_ATOMS: atom_id res chain seq x y z
N MET A 1 4.75 8.93 -3.91
CA MET A 1 4.81 9.92 -2.81
C MET A 1 6.16 10.62 -2.75
N GLY A 2 7.28 9.94 -2.50
CA GLY A 2 8.59 10.62 -2.35
C GLY A 2 8.99 11.57 -3.48
N LEU A 3 8.61 11.27 -4.72
CA LEU A 3 8.94 12.10 -5.88
C LEU A 3 8.23 13.46 -5.90
N THR A 4 7.10 13.63 -5.21
CA THR A 4 6.34 14.88 -5.18
C THR A 4 7.05 16.00 -4.39
N PHE A 5 8.07 15.63 -3.61
CA PHE A 5 8.89 16.56 -2.81
C PHE A 5 10.24 16.89 -3.46
N LEU A 6 10.52 16.34 -4.64
CA LEU A 6 11.75 16.62 -5.37
C LEU A 6 11.51 17.75 -6.36
N ASP A 7 12.31 18.82 -6.28
CA ASP A 7 12.41 19.78 -7.35
C ASP A 7 13.13 19.17 -8.58
N PRO A 8 13.05 19.80 -9.78
CA PRO A 8 13.62 19.24 -11.00
C PRO A 8 15.12 18.97 -10.92
N GLU A 9 15.86 19.81 -10.19
CA GLU A 9 17.33 19.67 -10.08
C GLU A 9 17.67 18.45 -9.21
N ARG A 10 17.03 18.31 -8.03
CA ARG A 10 17.19 17.12 -7.16
C ARG A 10 16.74 15.84 -7.86
N TYR A 11 15.60 15.88 -8.56
CA TYR A 11 15.13 14.75 -9.36
C TYR A 11 16.19 14.30 -10.37
N GLU A 12 16.75 15.23 -11.13
CA GLU A 12 17.74 14.90 -12.16
C GLU A 12 19.06 14.38 -11.56
N ARG A 13 19.55 14.97 -10.49
CA ARG A 13 20.73 14.44 -9.78
C ARG A 13 20.51 13.00 -9.32
N PHE A 14 19.34 12.70 -8.72
CA PHE A 14 19.05 11.35 -8.23
C PHE A 14 18.86 10.37 -9.39
N ARG A 15 18.23 10.80 -10.47
CA ARG A 15 18.09 10.00 -11.70
C ARG A 15 19.45 9.64 -12.30
N VAL A 16 20.34 10.61 -12.45
CA VAL A 16 21.70 10.41 -12.97
C VAL A 16 22.49 9.46 -12.06
N ARG A 17 22.46 9.67 -10.75
CA ARG A 17 23.12 8.78 -9.77
C ARG A 17 22.56 7.35 -9.80
N GLY A 18 21.30 7.19 -10.14
CA GLY A 18 20.63 5.89 -10.34
C GLY A 18 20.84 5.28 -11.72
N GLY A 19 21.85 5.69 -12.47
CA GLY A 19 22.15 5.13 -13.80
C GLY A 19 21.10 5.50 -14.87
N GLY A 20 20.54 6.70 -14.81
CA GLY A 20 19.51 7.19 -15.73
C GLY A 20 18.07 6.82 -15.32
N ARG A 21 17.89 6.13 -14.18
CA ARG A 21 16.59 5.73 -13.64
C ARG A 21 16.44 6.20 -12.21
N LEU A 22 15.24 6.58 -11.83
CA LEU A 22 14.89 6.87 -10.43
C LEU A 22 13.78 5.93 -9.99
N ILE A 23 14.16 4.85 -9.34
CA ILE A 23 13.25 3.86 -8.77
C ILE A 23 13.54 3.83 -7.27
N ILE A 24 12.59 4.30 -6.47
CA ILE A 24 12.75 4.40 -5.01
C ILE A 24 11.88 3.33 -4.35
N ALA A 25 12.49 2.45 -3.57
CA ALA A 25 11.76 1.55 -2.67
C ALA A 25 11.94 2.05 -1.23
N MET A 26 10.82 2.19 -0.50
CA MET A 26 10.82 2.75 0.86
C MET A 26 9.97 1.91 1.80
N ASN A 27 10.40 1.84 3.06
CA ASN A 27 9.52 1.41 4.14
C ASN A 27 9.08 2.64 4.95
N LEU A 28 7.78 2.91 4.94
CA LEU A 28 7.13 4.00 5.67
C LEU A 28 6.31 3.51 6.88
N GLY A 29 6.07 2.20 6.95
CA GLY A 29 5.22 1.59 7.97
C GLY A 29 5.94 1.27 9.29
N ARG A 30 7.26 1.37 9.32
CA ARG A 30 8.05 1.01 10.50
C ARG A 30 9.20 1.99 10.73
N ILE A 31 9.23 2.56 11.94
CA ILE A 31 10.37 3.35 12.39
C ILE A 31 11.44 2.35 12.84
N ALA A 32 12.43 2.09 11.98
CA ALA A 32 13.43 1.05 12.21
C ALA A 32 14.87 1.56 12.10
N GLY A 33 15.05 2.84 11.79
CA GLY A 33 16.34 3.49 11.71
C GLY A 33 16.59 4.45 12.87
N LYS A 34 17.88 4.70 13.08
CA LYS A 34 18.42 5.73 13.95
C LYS A 34 19.23 6.70 13.10
N ALA A 35 18.91 7.99 13.18
CA ALA A 35 19.56 9.06 12.44
C ALA A 35 20.21 10.04 13.42
N VAL A 36 21.54 10.11 13.44
CA VAL A 36 22.29 11.06 14.26
C VAL A 36 22.65 12.28 13.41
N LYS A 37 22.21 13.48 13.84
CA LYS A 37 22.52 14.71 13.12
C LYS A 37 24.00 15.03 13.19
N VAL A 38 24.59 15.31 12.03
CA VAL A 38 25.98 15.74 11.87
C VAL A 38 26.04 16.94 10.94
N GLU A 39 27.24 17.54 10.77
CA GLU A 39 27.40 18.64 9.82
C GLU A 39 27.04 18.20 8.39
N GLY A 40 26.14 18.94 7.74
CA GLY A 40 25.68 18.71 6.36
C GLY A 40 24.69 17.56 6.16
N GLY A 41 24.24 16.86 7.22
CA GLY A 41 23.30 15.75 7.07
C GLY A 41 23.13 14.87 8.30
N TYR A 42 23.01 13.57 8.05
CA TYR A 42 22.79 12.57 9.09
C TYR A 42 23.67 11.33 8.90
N ARG A 43 24.10 10.73 9.99
CA ARG A 43 24.60 9.36 10.01
C ARG A 43 23.46 8.42 10.37
N ILE A 44 23.17 7.46 9.48
CA ILE A 44 21.98 6.60 9.61
C ILE A 44 22.39 5.14 9.66
N SER A 45 21.79 4.43 10.60
CA SER A 45 21.84 2.96 10.70
C SER A 45 20.45 2.42 10.91
N GLY A 46 20.16 1.23 10.36
CA GLY A 46 18.89 0.55 10.58
C GLY A 46 18.66 -0.62 9.64
N ARG A 47 17.62 -1.39 9.96
CA ARG A 47 17.13 -2.49 9.12
C ARG A 47 15.61 -2.36 8.94
N TRP A 48 15.17 -2.20 7.72
CA TRP A 48 13.76 -2.02 7.37
C TRP A 48 13.23 -3.26 6.65
N PRO A 49 12.21 -3.92 7.23
CA PRO A 49 11.55 -5.06 6.60
C PRO A 49 10.50 -4.61 5.58
N PHE A 50 9.95 -5.56 4.83
CA PHE A 50 8.85 -5.35 3.88
C PHE A 50 9.14 -4.26 2.82
N ALA A 51 10.34 -4.24 2.31
CA ALA A 51 10.79 -3.26 1.31
C ALA A 51 10.41 -3.69 -0.11
N SER A 52 9.13 -3.62 -0.45
CA SER A 52 8.63 -4.00 -1.78
C SER A 52 9.36 -3.26 -2.88
N GLY A 53 9.87 -4.00 -3.87
CA GLY A 53 10.63 -3.45 -5.00
C GLY A 53 12.11 -3.21 -4.71
N SER A 54 12.62 -3.45 -3.51
CA SER A 54 14.02 -3.20 -3.15
C SER A 54 15.04 -3.90 -4.07
N PRO A 55 14.82 -5.13 -4.59
CA PRO A 55 15.75 -5.75 -5.51
C PRO A 55 15.93 -5.01 -6.85
N PHE A 56 14.98 -4.15 -7.21
CA PHE A 56 14.98 -3.42 -8.49
C PHE A 56 15.19 -1.91 -8.31
N ALA A 57 15.28 -1.46 -7.05
CA ALA A 57 15.41 -0.05 -6.72
C ALA A 57 16.82 0.48 -7.04
N THR A 58 16.88 1.73 -7.49
CA THR A 58 18.13 2.48 -7.59
C THR A 58 18.39 3.31 -6.33
N TRP A 59 17.34 3.55 -5.56
CA TRP A 59 17.35 4.25 -4.29
C TRP A 59 16.51 3.51 -3.26
N LEU A 60 16.97 3.49 -2.03
CA LEU A 60 16.22 2.98 -0.89
C LEU A 60 15.94 4.11 0.09
N GLY A 61 14.90 3.95 0.89
CA GLY A 61 14.57 4.93 1.92
C GLY A 61 13.86 4.31 3.10
N GLY A 62 14.07 4.95 4.26
CA GLY A 62 13.50 4.45 5.50
C GLY A 62 13.24 5.55 6.52
N LEU A 63 12.22 5.30 7.35
CA LEU A 63 11.87 6.18 8.45
C LEU A 63 12.80 5.90 9.64
N SER A 64 13.39 6.97 10.19
CA SER A 64 14.36 6.90 11.28
C SER A 64 14.02 7.88 12.39
N THR A 65 14.28 7.50 13.62
CA THR A 65 14.24 8.42 14.77
C THR A 65 15.50 9.28 14.78
N ILE A 66 15.35 10.59 14.95
CA ILE A 66 16.48 11.46 15.17
C ILE A 66 17.01 11.24 16.59
N SER A 67 18.33 11.11 16.69
CA SER A 67 19.03 11.04 17.97
C SER A 67 20.11 12.13 18.04
N ASP A 68 20.40 12.57 19.25
CA ASP A 68 21.55 13.40 19.54
C ASP A 68 22.87 12.60 19.45
N SER A 69 23.99 13.25 19.65
CA SER A 69 25.32 12.62 19.64
C SER A 69 25.52 11.59 20.77
N GLY A 70 24.74 11.67 21.84
CA GLY A 70 24.72 10.70 22.95
C GLY A 70 23.81 9.49 22.65
N GLY A 71 23.04 9.53 21.57
CA GLY A 71 22.15 8.45 21.17
C GLY A 71 20.76 8.52 21.74
N SER A 72 20.40 9.58 22.48
CA SER A 72 19.04 9.79 22.98
C SER A 72 18.13 10.36 21.88
N PRO A 73 16.83 9.95 21.83
CA PRO A 73 15.88 10.52 20.86
C PRO A 73 15.72 12.04 21.07
N VAL A 74 15.76 12.80 19.97
CA VAL A 74 15.37 14.21 19.96
C VAL A 74 13.86 14.29 19.94
N LEU A 75 13.27 15.03 20.89
CA LEU A 75 11.82 15.16 21.02
C LEU A 75 11.33 16.44 20.32
N ASP A 76 10.08 16.39 19.82
CA ASP A 76 9.36 17.57 19.36
C ASP A 76 8.71 18.35 20.53
N ALA A 77 8.00 19.43 20.23
CA ALA A 77 7.33 20.27 21.24
C ALA A 77 6.24 19.52 22.06
N ASN A 78 5.76 18.39 21.55
CA ASN A 78 4.73 17.56 22.18
C ASN A 78 5.34 16.37 22.94
N GLY A 79 6.68 16.26 22.99
CA GLY A 79 7.37 15.16 23.65
C GLY A 79 7.47 13.88 22.83
N HIS A 80 7.14 13.91 21.53
CA HIS A 80 7.31 12.76 20.64
C HIS A 80 8.70 12.75 19.98
N ALA A 81 9.22 11.55 19.72
CA ALA A 81 10.48 11.42 19.01
C ALA A 81 10.37 11.99 17.58
N GLN A 82 11.27 12.89 17.23
CA GLN A 82 11.34 13.43 15.87
C GLN A 82 11.74 12.35 14.88
N LEU A 83 11.06 12.32 13.73
CA LEU A 83 11.29 11.36 12.66
C LEU A 83 11.87 12.04 11.42
N ARG A 84 12.68 11.30 10.69
CA ARG A 84 13.11 11.68 9.33
C ARG A 84 12.94 10.52 8.38
N LEU A 85 12.39 10.84 7.21
CA LEU A 85 12.41 9.97 6.06
C LEU A 85 13.61 10.36 5.19
N ALA A 86 14.57 9.49 5.06
CA ALA A 86 15.75 9.72 4.26
C ALA A 86 15.86 8.70 3.15
N ILE A 87 16.47 9.08 2.02
CA ILE A 87 16.75 8.19 0.90
C ILE A 87 18.26 8.16 0.63
N TRP A 88 18.72 7.03 0.14
CA TRP A 88 20.14 6.81 -0.21
C TRP A 88 20.24 5.88 -1.43
N PRO A 89 21.37 5.92 -2.18
CA PRO A 89 21.60 4.99 -3.26
C PRO A 89 21.53 3.54 -2.79
N ALA A 90 20.89 2.67 -3.58
CA ALA A 90 20.66 1.27 -3.20
C ALA A 90 21.97 0.48 -3.04
N ASP A 91 23.06 0.89 -3.70
CA ASP A 91 24.39 0.30 -3.58
C ASP A 91 25.06 0.51 -2.21
N GLN A 92 24.52 1.40 -1.38
CA GLN A 92 24.97 1.62 0.01
C GLN A 92 24.27 0.72 1.03
N ALA A 93 23.31 -0.08 0.59
CA ALA A 93 22.54 -0.94 1.47
C ALA A 93 22.78 -2.42 1.15
N ARG A 94 22.67 -3.25 2.18
CA ARG A 94 22.63 -4.71 2.03
C ARG A 94 21.18 -5.15 1.91
N ILE A 95 20.80 -5.68 0.77
CA ILE A 95 19.49 -6.34 0.58
C ILE A 95 19.56 -7.73 1.22
N ILE A 96 18.54 -8.07 2.00
CA ILE A 96 18.41 -9.35 2.69
C ILE A 96 17.14 -10.03 2.18
N ASP A 97 17.31 -11.13 1.49
CA ASP A 97 16.19 -11.89 0.93
C ASP A 97 15.47 -12.67 2.03
N THR A 98 14.51 -12.02 2.66
CA THR A 98 13.63 -12.57 3.70
C THR A 98 12.21 -12.82 3.18
N TRP A 99 11.95 -12.52 1.87
CA TRP A 99 10.61 -12.57 1.33
C TRP A 99 10.24 -13.95 0.80
N ASP A 100 9.73 -14.81 1.68
CA ASP A 100 9.09 -16.09 1.32
C ASP A 100 7.61 -16.07 1.72
N GLY A 101 6.88 -15.08 1.19
CA GLY A 101 5.46 -14.88 1.48
C GLY A 101 4.56 -15.86 0.74
N LEU A 102 3.34 -16.05 1.28
CA LEU A 102 2.28 -16.88 0.67
C LEU A 102 1.98 -16.41 -0.76
N GLY A 103 1.81 -15.12 -0.98
CA GLY A 103 1.54 -14.46 -2.26
C GLY A 103 2.38 -13.20 -2.43
N LEU A 104 2.13 -12.45 -3.50
CA LEU A 104 2.89 -11.27 -3.88
C LEU A 104 4.41 -11.54 -3.94
N ARG A 105 4.80 -12.75 -4.33
CA ARG A 105 6.21 -13.20 -4.29
C ARG A 105 7.11 -12.35 -5.19
N GLY A 106 6.59 -11.88 -6.31
CA GLY A 106 7.32 -11.04 -7.26
C GLY A 106 7.64 -9.63 -6.78
N THR A 107 7.10 -9.20 -5.63
CA THR A 107 7.42 -7.88 -5.06
C THR A 107 8.82 -7.81 -4.44
N GLY A 108 9.43 -8.96 -4.10
CA GLY A 108 10.73 -9.00 -3.43
C GLY A 108 10.75 -8.17 -2.14
N SER A 109 9.69 -8.29 -1.32
CA SER A 109 9.51 -7.48 -0.10
C SER A 109 10.40 -7.95 1.06
N GLY A 110 11.66 -8.25 0.77
CA GLY A 110 12.68 -8.57 1.78
C GLY A 110 13.04 -7.37 2.65
N ASP A 111 14.10 -7.54 3.42
CA ASP A 111 14.64 -6.46 4.24
C ASP A 111 15.80 -5.77 3.50
N PHE A 112 16.08 -4.54 3.88
CA PHE A 112 17.37 -3.91 3.62
C PHE A 112 17.97 -3.32 4.89
N GLU A 113 19.29 -3.21 4.91
CA GLU A 113 20.05 -2.75 6.06
C GLU A 113 21.17 -1.81 5.63
N ILE A 114 21.36 -0.76 6.42
CA ILE A 114 22.51 0.13 6.33
C ILE A 114 23.18 0.26 7.71
N SER A 115 24.49 0.51 7.71
CA SER A 115 25.26 0.70 8.94
C SER A 115 26.12 1.95 8.81
N ASP A 116 25.78 2.96 9.61
CA ASP A 116 26.53 4.19 9.76
C ASP A 116 26.88 4.91 8.44
N ILE A 117 25.90 4.96 7.49
CA ILE A 117 26.11 5.74 6.26
C ILE A 117 25.85 7.22 6.48
N PHE A 118 26.60 8.08 5.77
CA PHE A 118 26.31 9.51 5.72
C PHE A 118 25.25 9.78 4.64
N VAL A 119 24.15 10.42 5.06
CA VAL A 119 23.06 10.85 4.18
C VAL A 119 22.99 12.37 4.21
N PRO A 120 23.30 13.06 3.10
CA PRO A 120 23.22 14.52 3.01
C PRO A 120 21.81 15.06 3.28
N GLU A 121 21.71 16.30 3.77
CA GLU A 121 20.43 16.95 4.09
C GLU A 121 19.48 16.99 2.88
N ASP A 122 20.00 17.12 1.64
CA ASP A 122 19.21 17.14 0.42
C ASP A 122 18.61 15.77 0.02
N GLN A 123 19.06 14.68 0.67
CA GLN A 123 18.47 13.35 0.56
C GLN A 123 17.46 13.04 1.66
N VAL A 124 17.25 13.97 2.57
CA VAL A 124 16.21 13.88 3.59
C VAL A 124 14.93 14.46 2.99
N LEU A 125 13.89 13.66 2.96
CA LEU A 125 12.57 14.08 2.48
C LEU A 125 11.84 14.86 3.59
N PRO A 126 11.04 15.86 3.22
CA PRO A 126 10.19 16.55 4.19
C PRO A 126 9.25 15.57 4.88
N GLY A 127 8.81 15.91 6.08
CA GLY A 127 7.81 15.11 6.81
C GLY A 127 6.48 14.99 6.05
N PHE A 128 5.65 14.08 6.49
CA PHE A 128 4.34 13.78 5.86
C PHE A 128 3.39 14.98 5.80
N ASP A 129 3.61 16.00 6.65
CA ASP A 129 2.80 17.24 6.66
C ASP A 129 3.34 18.32 5.72
N ALA A 130 4.46 18.07 5.07
CA ALA A 130 5.04 19.03 4.14
C ALA A 130 4.17 19.19 2.90
N LYS A 131 4.17 20.41 2.36
CA LYS A 131 3.53 20.70 1.07
C LYS A 131 4.36 20.09 -0.05
N PRO A 132 3.72 19.48 -1.06
CA PRO A 132 4.41 19.01 -2.25
C PRO A 132 5.11 20.17 -2.98
N THR A 133 6.23 19.88 -3.65
CA THR A 133 6.94 20.86 -4.49
C THR A 133 6.05 21.38 -5.64
N TYR A 134 5.20 20.50 -6.16
CA TYR A 134 4.27 20.88 -7.23
C TYR A 134 2.86 20.97 -6.68
N ASP A 135 2.26 22.16 -6.81
CA ASP A 135 0.87 22.38 -6.41
C ASP A 135 -0.11 21.83 -7.46
N ARG A 136 -0.48 20.57 -7.31
CA ARG A 136 -1.43 19.84 -8.15
C ARG A 136 -2.43 19.10 -7.26
N ALA A 137 -3.69 19.05 -7.67
CA ALA A 137 -4.77 18.39 -6.93
C ALA A 137 -4.38 16.96 -6.49
N LEU A 138 -3.82 16.17 -7.40
CA LEU A 138 -3.38 14.80 -7.10
C LEU A 138 -2.38 14.72 -5.94
N PHE A 139 -1.49 15.70 -5.78
CA PHE A 139 -0.44 15.70 -4.76
C PHE A 139 -0.93 16.22 -3.41
N ARG A 140 -2.08 16.90 -3.38
CA ARG A 140 -2.76 17.31 -2.14
C ARG A 140 -3.46 16.13 -1.46
N ILE A 141 -3.76 15.03 -2.20
CA ILE A 141 -4.40 13.82 -1.67
C ILE A 141 -3.31 12.88 -1.16
N LYS A 142 -2.98 12.99 0.12
CA LYS A 142 -1.91 12.20 0.76
C LYS A 142 -2.20 10.68 0.76
N GLU A 143 -3.48 10.30 0.71
CA GLU A 143 -3.97 8.92 0.67
C GLU A 143 -3.87 8.27 -0.72
N MET A 144 -3.56 9.02 -1.77
CA MET A 144 -3.53 8.50 -3.15
C MET A 144 -2.61 7.28 -3.34
N PRO A 145 -1.43 7.17 -2.72
CA PRO A 145 -0.62 5.96 -2.81
C PRO A 145 -1.33 4.70 -2.30
N GLU A 146 -2.20 4.84 -1.29
CA GLU A 146 -2.97 3.72 -0.74
C GLU A 146 -4.09 3.28 -1.69
N VAL A 147 -4.68 4.20 -2.45
CA VAL A 147 -5.70 3.90 -3.47
C VAL A 147 -5.19 2.91 -4.51
N GLY A 148 -3.88 2.94 -4.79
CA GLY A 148 -3.22 1.96 -5.66
C GLY A 148 -3.40 0.52 -5.18
N HIS A 149 -3.46 0.26 -3.88
CA HIS A 149 -3.71 -1.08 -3.34
C HIS A 149 -5.15 -1.54 -3.57
N GLY A 150 -6.13 -0.65 -3.40
CA GLY A 150 -7.53 -0.94 -3.75
C GLY A 150 -7.70 -1.25 -5.23
N ALA A 151 -7.08 -0.46 -6.09
CA ALA A 151 -7.08 -0.69 -7.55
C ALA A 151 -6.44 -2.04 -7.91
N HIS A 152 -5.30 -2.39 -7.28
CA HIS A 152 -4.65 -3.70 -7.43
C HIS A 152 -5.60 -4.83 -6.99
N ALA A 153 -6.22 -4.72 -5.82
CA ALA A 153 -7.15 -5.72 -5.31
C ALA A 153 -8.35 -5.96 -6.25
N LEU A 154 -8.93 -4.88 -6.81
CA LEU A 154 -9.97 -4.97 -7.83
C LEU A 154 -9.48 -5.66 -9.11
N GLY A 155 -8.24 -5.40 -9.52
CA GLY A 155 -7.60 -6.06 -10.67
C GLY A 155 -7.48 -7.57 -10.45
N VAL A 156 -6.97 -7.98 -9.29
CA VAL A 156 -6.83 -9.41 -8.90
C VAL A 156 -8.18 -10.09 -8.87
N ALA A 157 -9.20 -9.48 -8.23
CA ALA A 157 -10.53 -10.06 -8.16
C ALA A 157 -11.19 -10.17 -9.53
N SER A 158 -11.08 -9.14 -10.37
CA SER A 158 -11.62 -9.15 -11.74
C SER A 158 -10.98 -10.24 -12.60
N ALA A 159 -9.67 -10.44 -12.50
CA ALA A 159 -8.95 -11.49 -13.21
C ALA A 159 -9.35 -12.88 -12.72
N ALA A 160 -9.60 -13.05 -11.40
CA ALA A 160 -10.11 -14.29 -10.85
C ALA A 160 -11.51 -14.63 -11.36
N LEU A 161 -12.42 -13.65 -11.39
CA LEU A 161 -13.77 -13.83 -11.94
C LEU A 161 -13.71 -14.24 -13.41
N GLN A 162 -12.92 -13.57 -14.24
CA GLN A 162 -12.77 -13.91 -15.66
C GLN A 162 -12.21 -15.33 -15.82
N SER A 163 -11.17 -15.68 -15.09
CA SER A 163 -10.57 -17.03 -15.13
C SER A 163 -11.57 -18.10 -14.70
N PHE A 164 -12.45 -17.78 -13.77
CA PHE A 164 -13.53 -18.70 -13.37
C PHE A 164 -14.56 -18.89 -14.49
N VAL A 165 -15.01 -17.82 -15.14
CA VAL A 165 -15.93 -17.89 -16.29
C VAL A 165 -15.34 -18.79 -17.37
N ASP A 166 -14.07 -18.58 -17.73
CA ASP A 166 -13.39 -19.38 -18.76
C ASP A 166 -13.32 -20.86 -18.35
N ALA A 167 -13.01 -21.13 -17.08
CA ALA A 167 -12.91 -22.48 -16.56
C ALA A 167 -14.25 -23.22 -16.55
N VAL A 168 -15.34 -22.59 -16.08
CA VAL A 168 -16.64 -23.27 -15.95
C VAL A 168 -17.35 -23.46 -17.29
N ASN A 169 -17.05 -22.63 -18.28
CA ASN A 169 -17.62 -22.76 -19.63
C ASN A 169 -16.91 -23.85 -20.46
N THR A 170 -15.68 -24.19 -20.13
CA THR A 170 -14.90 -25.21 -20.85
C THR A 170 -14.92 -26.58 -20.20
N ARG A 171 -15.26 -26.67 -18.89
CA ARG A 171 -15.26 -27.94 -18.17
C ARG A 171 -16.62 -28.63 -18.21
N PRO A 172 -16.68 -29.88 -18.65
CA PRO A 172 -17.91 -30.66 -18.58
C PRO A 172 -18.24 -31.08 -17.14
N ILE A 173 -19.52 -31.20 -16.85
CA ILE A 173 -20.01 -31.76 -15.58
C ILE A 173 -19.69 -33.26 -15.58
N ARG A 174 -18.93 -33.74 -14.58
CA ARG A 174 -18.65 -35.17 -14.43
C ARG A 174 -19.94 -35.99 -14.29
N GLY A 175 -20.06 -37.04 -15.07
CA GLY A 175 -21.24 -37.92 -15.07
C GLY A 175 -22.45 -37.37 -15.80
N SER A 176 -22.36 -36.19 -16.44
CA SER A 176 -23.42 -35.69 -17.28
C SER A 176 -23.42 -36.37 -18.66
N THR A 177 -24.49 -37.03 -19.01
CA THR A 177 -24.68 -37.63 -20.34
C THR A 177 -24.92 -36.58 -21.43
N ARG A 178 -25.21 -35.33 -21.05
CA ARG A 178 -25.50 -34.22 -21.95
C ARG A 178 -24.32 -33.31 -22.25
N HIS A 179 -23.10 -33.64 -21.75
CA HIS A 179 -21.87 -32.82 -21.89
C HIS A 179 -22.06 -31.33 -21.51
N MET A 180 -22.94 -31.07 -20.53
CA MET A 180 -23.19 -29.70 -20.08
C MET A 180 -21.94 -29.11 -19.39
N ALA A 181 -21.66 -27.85 -19.65
CA ALA A 181 -20.58 -27.13 -18.97
C ALA A 181 -20.94 -26.84 -17.50
N MET A 182 -19.92 -26.77 -16.62
CA MET A 182 -20.10 -26.50 -15.18
C MET A 182 -20.80 -25.17 -14.92
N GLY A 183 -20.72 -24.20 -15.83
CA GLY A 183 -21.44 -22.92 -15.75
C GLY A 183 -22.95 -23.02 -15.70
N HIS A 184 -23.54 -24.19 -16.06
CA HIS A 184 -24.98 -24.45 -15.90
C HIS A 184 -25.36 -24.93 -14.49
N MET A 185 -24.39 -25.16 -13.60
CA MET A 185 -24.67 -25.58 -12.23
C MET A 185 -25.07 -24.36 -11.38
N GLN A 186 -26.19 -24.44 -10.69
CA GLN A 186 -26.73 -23.38 -9.84
C GLN A 186 -25.71 -22.86 -8.82
N ALA A 187 -24.92 -23.75 -8.21
CA ALA A 187 -23.89 -23.36 -7.23
C ALA A 187 -22.84 -22.41 -7.84
N HIS A 188 -22.37 -22.67 -9.08
CA HIS A 188 -21.42 -21.81 -9.77
C HIS A 188 -22.02 -20.46 -10.13
N GLN A 189 -23.31 -20.46 -10.56
CA GLN A 189 -24.05 -19.24 -10.88
C GLN A 189 -24.23 -18.34 -9.65
N ILE A 190 -24.60 -18.92 -8.51
CA ILE A 190 -24.76 -18.18 -7.24
C ILE A 190 -23.42 -17.60 -6.79
N ALA A 191 -22.36 -18.40 -6.78
CA ALA A 191 -21.04 -17.93 -6.35
C ALA A 191 -20.51 -16.81 -7.23
N PHE A 192 -20.63 -16.95 -8.55
CA PHE A 192 -20.24 -15.91 -9.50
C PHE A 192 -21.03 -14.62 -9.30
N ALA A 193 -22.37 -14.70 -9.21
CA ALA A 193 -23.21 -13.51 -9.03
C ALA A 193 -22.89 -12.76 -7.73
N ARG A 194 -22.64 -13.49 -6.64
CA ARG A 194 -22.21 -12.89 -5.36
C ARG A 194 -20.85 -12.22 -5.47
N ALA A 195 -19.86 -12.90 -6.06
CA ALA A 195 -18.52 -12.34 -6.22
C ALA A 195 -18.52 -11.12 -7.17
N ASP A 196 -19.28 -11.16 -8.26
CA ASP A 196 -19.39 -10.06 -9.22
C ASP A 196 -19.99 -8.80 -8.57
N VAL A 197 -21.10 -8.94 -7.84
CA VAL A 197 -21.72 -7.79 -7.19
C VAL A 197 -20.81 -7.18 -6.12
N LEU A 198 -20.07 -7.99 -5.35
CA LEU A 198 -19.09 -7.51 -4.39
C LEU A 198 -17.99 -6.67 -5.05
N VAL A 199 -17.41 -7.17 -6.15
CA VAL A 199 -16.36 -6.45 -6.88
C VAL A 199 -16.90 -5.15 -7.50
N ARG A 200 -18.10 -5.17 -8.08
CA ARG A 200 -18.72 -3.98 -8.67
C ARG A 200 -19.06 -2.93 -7.61
N ALA A 201 -19.62 -3.33 -6.47
CA ALA A 201 -19.94 -2.43 -5.38
C ALA A 201 -18.68 -1.76 -4.81
N ALA A 202 -17.62 -2.56 -4.56
CA ALA A 202 -16.33 -2.05 -4.08
C ALA A 202 -15.69 -1.08 -5.07
N ARG A 203 -15.75 -1.40 -6.37
CA ARG A 203 -15.24 -0.54 -7.44
C ARG A 203 -15.99 0.79 -7.49
N THR A 204 -17.31 0.77 -7.43
CA THR A 204 -18.13 1.98 -7.45
C THR A 204 -17.79 2.87 -6.26
N LEU A 205 -17.76 2.30 -5.05
CA LEU A 205 -17.42 3.05 -3.85
C LEU A 205 -16.04 3.71 -3.95
N LEU A 206 -15.01 2.94 -4.36
CA LEU A 206 -13.64 3.47 -4.49
C LEU A 206 -13.58 4.60 -5.52
N HIS A 207 -14.16 4.40 -6.71
CA HIS A 207 -14.12 5.41 -7.78
C HIS A 207 -14.88 6.68 -7.40
N GLU A 208 -16.07 6.56 -6.80
CA GLU A 208 -16.85 7.72 -6.36
C GLU A 208 -16.10 8.53 -5.29
N THR A 209 -15.50 7.83 -4.32
CA THR A 209 -14.74 8.49 -3.24
C THR A 209 -13.48 9.17 -3.78
N VAL A 210 -12.75 8.51 -4.69
CA VAL A 210 -11.56 9.11 -5.34
C VAL A 210 -11.93 10.33 -6.16
N ARG A 211 -13.06 10.27 -6.90
CA ARG A 211 -13.55 11.40 -7.68
C ARG A 211 -13.89 12.59 -6.80
N ALA A 212 -14.67 12.37 -5.74
CA ALA A 212 -15.03 13.42 -4.79
C ALA A 212 -13.78 14.07 -4.15
N ALA A 213 -12.81 13.26 -3.73
CA ALA A 213 -11.56 13.77 -3.18
C ALA A 213 -10.73 14.57 -4.22
N TYR A 214 -10.73 14.15 -5.48
CA TYR A 214 -10.02 14.88 -6.53
C TYR A 214 -10.69 16.21 -6.89
N GLU A 215 -12.02 16.24 -6.92
CA GLU A 215 -12.82 17.46 -7.13
C GLU A 215 -12.59 18.46 -6.00
N ASP A 216 -12.63 18.03 -4.74
CA ASP A 216 -12.34 18.88 -3.58
C ASP A 216 -10.89 19.39 -3.61
N ALA A 217 -9.91 18.50 -3.84
CA ALA A 217 -8.51 18.90 -3.94
C ALA A 217 -8.21 19.83 -5.13
N THR A 218 -9.07 19.86 -6.14
CA THR A 218 -8.97 20.82 -7.24
C THR A 218 -9.47 22.21 -6.82
N ALA A 219 -10.53 22.26 -6.03
CA ALA A 219 -11.15 23.48 -5.57
C ALA A 219 -10.44 24.09 -4.34
N ASN A 220 -9.88 23.26 -3.49
CA ASN A 220 -9.34 23.64 -2.18
C ASN A 220 -7.84 23.34 -2.06
N PRO A 221 -7.06 24.18 -1.33
CA PRO A 221 -5.63 23.95 -1.12
C PRO A 221 -5.34 22.75 -0.19
N GLU A 222 -6.28 22.38 0.65
CA GLU A 222 -6.21 21.24 1.57
C GLU A 222 -7.44 20.36 1.39
N LEU A 223 -7.25 19.06 1.33
CA LEU A 223 -8.34 18.09 1.22
C LEU A 223 -9.14 18.04 2.51
N ASP A 224 -10.46 18.07 2.40
CA ASP A 224 -11.38 17.91 3.52
C ASP A 224 -11.08 16.63 4.34
N MET A 225 -11.10 16.74 5.67
CA MET A 225 -10.73 15.65 6.56
C MET A 225 -11.70 14.45 6.44
N GLU A 226 -12.99 14.69 6.26
CA GLU A 226 -13.95 13.59 6.07
C GLU A 226 -13.66 12.85 4.77
N LEU A 227 -13.32 13.54 3.68
CA LEU A 227 -12.92 12.89 2.42
C LEU A 227 -11.66 12.05 2.57
N ARG A 228 -10.67 12.51 3.37
CA ARG A 228 -9.49 11.71 3.70
C ARG A 228 -9.87 10.41 4.40
N VAL A 229 -10.75 10.50 5.41
CA VAL A 229 -11.26 9.34 6.15
C VAL A 229 -12.04 8.40 5.23
N ARG A 230 -12.91 8.95 4.36
CA ARG A 230 -13.69 8.17 3.39
C ARG A 230 -12.82 7.46 2.35
N LEU A 231 -11.72 8.07 1.91
CA LEU A 231 -10.75 7.42 1.03
C LEU A 231 -10.14 6.17 1.68
N ARG A 232 -9.76 6.27 2.94
CA ARG A 232 -9.23 5.12 3.70
C ARG A 232 -10.30 4.04 3.88
N GLU A 233 -11.50 4.44 4.30
CA GLU A 233 -12.63 3.52 4.42
C GLU A 233 -12.90 2.75 3.14
N ALA A 234 -13.04 3.47 2.02
CA ALA A 234 -13.29 2.88 0.71
C ALA A 234 -12.16 1.92 0.28
N ASN A 235 -10.91 2.29 0.57
CA ASN A 235 -9.77 1.45 0.23
C ASN A 235 -9.70 0.17 1.07
N ILE A 236 -9.92 0.25 2.39
CA ILE A 236 -10.00 -0.93 3.27
C ILE A 236 -11.14 -1.84 2.83
N PHE A 237 -12.33 -1.28 2.63
CA PHE A 237 -13.51 -2.03 2.16
C PHE A 237 -13.21 -2.74 0.84
N THR A 238 -12.60 -2.04 -0.11
CA THR A 238 -12.27 -2.59 -1.43
C THR A 238 -11.32 -3.78 -1.34
N VAL A 239 -10.23 -3.68 -0.57
CA VAL A 239 -9.27 -4.76 -0.42
C VAL A 239 -9.90 -5.99 0.26
N ARG A 240 -10.69 -5.78 1.30
CA ARG A 240 -11.36 -6.87 2.03
C ARG A 240 -12.44 -7.54 1.20
N THR A 241 -13.26 -6.75 0.49
CA THR A 241 -14.31 -7.26 -0.40
C THR A 241 -13.73 -8.02 -1.59
N ALA A 242 -12.62 -7.55 -2.16
CA ALA A 242 -11.91 -8.29 -3.20
C ALA A 242 -11.39 -9.65 -2.70
N ARG A 243 -10.86 -9.71 -1.45
CA ARG A 243 -10.47 -10.97 -0.82
C ARG A 243 -11.65 -11.92 -0.66
N GLU A 244 -12.81 -11.43 -0.20
CA GLU A 244 -14.03 -12.23 -0.07
C GLU A 244 -14.48 -12.78 -1.42
N ALA A 245 -14.56 -11.93 -2.45
CA ALA A 245 -14.96 -12.32 -3.79
C ALA A 245 -14.04 -13.41 -4.38
N VAL A 246 -12.72 -13.25 -4.24
CA VAL A 246 -11.74 -14.26 -4.69
C VAL A 246 -11.88 -15.56 -3.89
N GLY A 247 -12.17 -15.50 -2.59
CA GLY A 247 -12.45 -16.67 -1.76
C GLY A 247 -13.64 -17.48 -2.28
N LEU A 248 -14.76 -16.81 -2.57
CA LEU A 248 -15.95 -17.47 -3.17
C LEU A 248 -15.63 -18.18 -4.50
N ILE A 249 -14.83 -17.53 -5.34
CA ILE A 249 -14.41 -18.10 -6.64
C ILE A 249 -13.44 -19.27 -6.45
N PHE A 250 -12.51 -19.17 -5.52
CA PHE A 250 -11.55 -20.22 -5.21
C PHE A 250 -12.25 -21.50 -4.72
N ASP A 251 -13.19 -21.37 -3.78
CA ASP A 251 -13.98 -22.48 -3.26
C ASP A 251 -14.78 -23.20 -4.36
N MET A 252 -15.38 -22.44 -5.26
CA MET A 252 -16.16 -22.98 -6.37
C MET A 252 -15.32 -23.55 -7.51
N ALA A 253 -14.07 -23.11 -7.68
CA ALA A 253 -13.15 -23.67 -8.67
C ALA A 253 -12.71 -25.10 -8.32
N GLY A 254 -12.90 -25.51 -7.07
CA GLY A 254 -12.68 -26.85 -6.58
C GLY A 254 -11.22 -27.30 -6.63
N SER A 255 -10.98 -28.60 -6.69
CA SER A 255 -9.63 -29.20 -6.61
C SER A 255 -8.65 -28.71 -7.69
N SER A 256 -9.13 -28.17 -8.79
CA SER A 256 -8.27 -27.63 -9.85
C SER A 256 -7.60 -26.31 -9.48
N ALA A 257 -8.17 -25.59 -8.52
CA ALA A 257 -7.63 -24.32 -8.04
C ALA A 257 -6.48 -24.49 -7.03
N VAL A 258 -6.23 -25.70 -6.52
CA VAL A 258 -5.15 -25.90 -5.53
C VAL A 258 -3.76 -26.07 -6.17
N TYR A 259 -3.70 -26.28 -7.48
CA TYR A 259 -2.41 -26.45 -8.16
C TYR A 259 -1.74 -25.11 -8.43
N ARG A 260 -0.48 -24.99 -7.98
CA ARG A 260 0.35 -23.80 -8.22
C ARG A 260 0.43 -23.46 -9.70
N GLY A 261 0.45 -22.16 -10.00
CA GLY A 261 0.52 -21.62 -11.38
C GLY A 261 -0.85 -21.52 -12.08
N ARG A 262 -1.93 -21.81 -11.37
CA ARG A 262 -3.29 -21.54 -11.86
C ARG A 262 -3.69 -20.10 -11.48
N ALA A 263 -4.37 -19.41 -12.40
CA ALA A 263 -4.71 -17.99 -12.20
C ALA A 263 -5.55 -17.74 -10.94
N ILE A 264 -6.55 -18.59 -10.66
CA ILE A 264 -7.39 -18.47 -9.45
C ILE A 264 -6.59 -18.76 -8.18
N GLU A 265 -5.70 -19.78 -8.22
CA GLU A 265 -4.81 -20.10 -7.10
C GLU A 265 -3.86 -18.94 -6.79
N GLN A 266 -3.25 -18.37 -7.81
CA GLN A 266 -2.37 -17.23 -7.66
C GLN A 266 -3.14 -16.01 -7.12
N ALA A 267 -4.31 -15.70 -7.67
CA ALA A 267 -5.17 -14.62 -7.19
C ALA A 267 -5.52 -14.80 -5.71
N PHE A 268 -5.84 -16.04 -5.28
CA PHE A 268 -6.15 -16.34 -3.88
C PHE A 268 -4.95 -16.07 -2.96
N ARG A 269 -3.75 -16.51 -3.31
CA ARG A 269 -2.55 -16.24 -2.50
C ARG A 269 -2.22 -14.74 -2.46
N ASP A 270 -2.25 -14.08 -3.60
CA ASP A 270 -1.85 -12.69 -3.72
C ASP A 270 -2.81 -11.77 -2.97
N ILE A 271 -4.13 -11.98 -3.12
CA ILE A 271 -5.12 -11.13 -2.41
C ILE A 271 -5.10 -11.36 -0.89
N ASN A 272 -4.89 -12.62 -0.44
CA ASN A 272 -4.76 -12.89 0.98
C ASN A 272 -3.51 -12.25 1.57
N THR A 273 -2.41 -12.21 0.84
CA THR A 273 -1.20 -11.51 1.26
C THR A 273 -1.43 -9.98 1.30
N ALA A 274 -2.02 -9.41 0.26
CA ALA A 274 -2.33 -7.97 0.19
C ALA A 274 -3.26 -7.53 1.34
N ALA A 275 -4.31 -8.30 1.62
CA ALA A 275 -5.30 -7.97 2.65
C ALA A 275 -4.77 -8.09 4.10
N ASN A 276 -3.61 -8.68 4.29
CA ASN A 276 -2.93 -8.72 5.59
C ASN A 276 -1.95 -7.55 5.82
N HIS A 277 -1.84 -6.62 4.87
CA HIS A 277 -1.10 -5.38 5.13
C HIS A 277 -1.77 -4.58 6.25
N THR A 278 -0.97 -3.95 7.11
CA THR A 278 -1.43 -3.27 8.34
C THR A 278 -2.53 -2.23 8.11
N ASN A 279 -2.60 -1.64 6.92
CA ASN A 279 -3.60 -0.64 6.56
C ASN A 279 -4.96 -1.25 6.20
N TYR A 280 -5.08 -2.59 6.04
CA TYR A 280 -6.30 -3.27 5.56
C TYR A 280 -6.82 -4.35 6.50
N ILE A 281 -6.16 -4.56 7.65
CA ILE A 281 -6.66 -5.45 8.69
C ILE A 281 -7.82 -4.81 9.46
N GLU A 282 -8.63 -5.63 10.13
CA GLU A 282 -9.83 -5.19 10.86
C GLU A 282 -9.60 -3.97 11.79
N PRO A 283 -8.49 -3.93 12.57
CA PRO A 283 -8.21 -2.77 13.43
C PRO A 283 -8.04 -1.44 12.68
N ALA A 284 -7.80 -1.44 11.37
CA ALA A 284 -7.71 -0.20 10.61
C ALA A 284 -9.05 0.56 10.54
N TYR A 285 -10.18 -0.14 10.69
CA TYR A 285 -11.50 0.51 10.81
C TYR A 285 -11.67 1.30 12.12
N SER A 286 -10.89 0.99 13.15
CA SER A 286 -11.00 1.68 14.45
C SER A 286 -10.77 3.18 14.33
N ALA A 287 -9.77 3.61 13.55
CA ALA A 287 -9.49 5.03 13.33
C ALA A 287 -10.64 5.74 12.60
N ILE A 288 -11.27 5.05 11.64
CA ILE A 288 -12.42 5.56 10.88
C ILE A 288 -13.62 5.72 11.81
N GLY A 289 -13.95 4.67 12.57
CA GLY A 289 -15.02 4.70 13.56
C GLY A 289 -14.81 5.78 14.63
N SER A 290 -13.59 5.90 15.14
CA SER A 290 -13.23 6.96 16.11
C SER A 290 -13.52 8.34 15.54
N TYR A 291 -13.09 8.65 14.32
CA TYR A 291 -13.36 9.94 13.69
C TYR A 291 -14.87 10.26 13.66
N PHE A 292 -15.71 9.36 13.14
CA PHE A 292 -17.15 9.63 13.01
C PHE A 292 -17.89 9.67 14.36
N LEU A 293 -17.41 8.93 15.35
CA LEU A 293 -18.04 8.89 16.68
C LEU A 293 -17.62 10.08 17.56
N THR A 294 -16.43 10.66 17.33
CA THR A 294 -15.87 11.66 18.25
C THR A 294 -15.67 13.03 17.65
N ARG A 295 -15.89 13.25 16.33
CA ARG A 295 -15.64 14.50 15.64
C ARG A 295 -16.36 15.70 16.25
N ASP A 296 -17.55 15.50 16.82
CA ASP A 296 -18.36 16.54 17.44
C ASP A 296 -18.18 16.62 18.97
N SER A 297 -17.28 15.82 19.55
CA SER A 297 -17.01 15.83 20.98
C SER A 297 -16.13 17.02 21.39
N LYS A 298 -16.23 17.43 22.67
CA LYS A 298 -15.33 18.44 23.24
C LYS A 298 -13.90 17.91 23.22
N GLY A 299 -13.06 18.44 22.33
CA GLY A 299 -11.66 18.01 22.16
C GLY A 299 -11.33 17.57 20.73
N GLY A 300 -12.35 17.47 19.87
CA GLY A 300 -12.16 17.02 18.48
C GLY A 300 -12.01 15.51 18.34
N PRO A 301 -11.78 15.00 17.12
CA PRO A 301 -11.67 13.59 16.88
C PRO A 301 -10.40 13.02 17.53
N GLU A 302 -10.58 12.17 18.54
CA GLU A 302 -9.50 11.31 19.03
C GLU A 302 -9.29 10.16 18.04
N ILE A 303 -8.26 10.29 17.22
CA ILE A 303 -7.83 9.20 16.37
C ILE A 303 -6.81 8.39 17.17
N ALA A 304 -7.31 7.38 17.87
CA ALA A 304 -6.51 6.54 18.74
C ALA A 304 -5.31 5.94 17.97
N GLY A 305 -4.10 6.38 18.33
CA GLY A 305 -2.88 5.62 18.16
C GLY A 305 -2.02 5.87 16.95
N ARG A 306 -2.43 6.65 15.93
CA ARG A 306 -1.52 7.15 14.87
C ARG A 306 -2.08 8.42 14.25
N PRO A 307 -1.27 9.46 14.04
CA PRO A 307 -1.69 10.54 13.18
C PRO A 307 -2.10 9.91 11.82
N PHE A 308 -3.19 10.39 11.24
CA PHE A 308 -3.47 10.11 9.83
C PHE A 308 -2.24 10.59 9.07
N LEU A 309 -1.47 9.64 8.55
CA LEU A 309 -0.36 9.92 7.66
C LEU A 309 -0.88 10.54 6.40
#